data_2e30e8149d3e05e92b9b956fcc1ab6b5
#
_entry.id   2e30e8149d3e05e92b9b956fcc1ab6b5
#
_cell.length_a   1.000
_cell.length_b   1.000
_cell.length_c   1.000
_cell.angle_alpha   90.00
_cell.angle_beta   90.00
_cell.angle_gamma   90.00
#
_symmetry.space_group_name_H-M   'P 1'
#
loop_
_entity.id
_entity.type
_entity.pdbx_description
1 polymer ?
#
loop_
_entity_poly.entity_id
_entity_poly.type
_entity_poly.pdbx_seq_one_letter_code
_entity_poly.pdbx_strand_id
1 'polypeptide(L)'
;MACNSTLIDERFHGKELNTWTVIDDPETIEGPSDWRVEQDGWLHQRSNIWGRRGDFLGRWYGTFLVTGDADWQDYALSLKAKPEDDDGFGVVFRFKDQEHFYRLLFIEDGMNGGPIARLDKREGADYTELWSASRSYRKGTETFIEVEVRGDTIRASVDGQLLFEVKDNSYRNGKVGLFCYAQSNQAFDDVRVISR
;
A
#
# COMPACT_ATOMS: atom_id res chain seq x y z
N MET A 1 18.13 18.65 -16.70
CA MET A 1 17.75 18.07 -15.40
C MET A 1 16.25 18.15 -15.33
N ALA A 2 15.55 17.02 -15.22
CA ALA A 2 14.11 17.04 -14.98
C ALA A 2 13.87 17.68 -13.60
N CYS A 3 13.00 18.68 -13.54
CA CYS A 3 12.65 19.31 -12.27
C CYS A 3 11.67 18.36 -11.55
N ASN A 4 12.04 17.84 -10.39
CA ASN A 4 11.12 17.04 -9.59
C ASN A 4 9.93 17.91 -9.19
N SER A 5 8.72 17.50 -9.55
CA SER A 5 7.48 18.18 -9.18
C SER A 5 6.71 17.35 -8.13
N THR A 6 6.06 18.04 -7.22
CA THR A 6 5.13 17.40 -6.28
C THR A 6 3.84 17.08 -7.03
N LEU A 7 3.48 15.81 -7.07
CA LEU A 7 2.26 15.30 -7.70
C LEU A 7 1.13 15.14 -6.67
N ILE A 8 1.48 14.74 -5.43
CA ILE A 8 0.58 14.67 -4.26
C ILE A 8 1.34 15.19 -3.04
N ASP A 9 0.65 15.95 -2.19
CA ASP A 9 1.06 16.31 -0.82
C ASP A 9 -0.22 16.30 0.03
N GLU A 10 -0.59 15.13 0.55
CA GLU A 10 -1.83 14.90 1.31
C GLU A 10 -1.52 14.66 2.78
N ARG A 11 -2.08 15.50 3.64
CA ARG A 11 -1.93 15.45 5.10
C ARG A 11 -3.26 15.28 5.82
N PHE A 12 -4.29 14.91 5.10
CA PHE A 12 -5.63 14.64 5.62
C PHE A 12 -6.22 15.71 6.57
N HIS A 13 -5.85 16.98 6.36
CA HIS A 13 -6.40 18.10 7.15
C HIS A 13 -7.88 18.37 6.87
N GLY A 14 -8.40 17.86 5.75
CA GLY A 14 -9.81 17.87 5.38
C GLY A 14 -10.47 16.54 5.73
N LYS A 15 -11.80 16.55 5.90
CA LYS A 15 -12.55 15.31 6.18
C LYS A 15 -12.96 14.53 4.94
N GLU A 16 -12.71 15.08 3.75
CA GLU A 16 -13.19 14.53 2.49
C GLU A 16 -12.07 13.90 1.69
N LEU A 17 -12.34 12.72 1.14
CA LEU A 17 -11.41 11.95 0.31
C LEU A 17 -11.74 12.12 -1.19
N ASN A 18 -12.04 13.35 -1.64
CA ASN A 18 -12.59 13.65 -2.97
C ASN A 18 -11.72 13.19 -4.15
N THR A 19 -10.40 13.11 -3.97
CA THR A 19 -9.45 12.66 -4.99
C THR A 19 -9.10 11.18 -4.86
N TRP A 20 -9.66 10.51 -3.88
CA TRP A 20 -9.40 9.13 -3.57
C TRP A 20 -10.59 8.24 -3.94
N THR A 21 -10.31 7.02 -4.37
CA THR A 21 -11.31 6.00 -4.71
C THR A 21 -11.12 4.79 -3.82
N VAL A 22 -12.16 4.43 -3.07
CA VAL A 22 -12.19 3.19 -2.28
C VAL A 22 -12.53 2.03 -3.21
N ILE A 23 -11.78 0.94 -3.07
CA ILE A 23 -11.97 -0.28 -3.84
C ILE A 23 -11.80 -1.48 -2.90
N ASP A 24 -12.88 -2.21 -2.65
CA ASP A 24 -12.83 -3.47 -1.92
C ASP A 24 -12.62 -4.62 -2.91
N ASP A 25 -11.70 -5.54 -2.62
CA ASP A 25 -11.57 -6.74 -3.44
C ASP A 25 -12.90 -7.53 -3.43
N PRO A 26 -13.36 -8.05 -4.59
CA PRO A 26 -14.66 -8.72 -4.67
C PRO A 26 -14.75 -10.02 -3.83
N GLU A 27 -13.61 -10.61 -3.49
CA GLU A 27 -13.52 -11.83 -2.67
C GLU A 27 -13.49 -11.55 -1.15
N THR A 28 -13.67 -10.28 -0.74
CA THR A 28 -13.62 -9.89 0.68
C THR A 28 -14.92 -10.15 1.44
N ILE A 29 -14.77 -10.31 2.76
CA ILE A 29 -15.83 -10.38 3.76
C ILE A 29 -15.53 -9.39 4.88
N GLU A 30 -16.47 -9.20 5.83
CA GLU A 30 -16.38 -8.23 6.92
C GLU A 30 -16.28 -6.76 6.42
N GLY A 31 -16.76 -6.53 5.18
CA GLY A 31 -16.89 -5.21 4.58
C GLY A 31 -18.29 -4.60 4.75
N PRO A 32 -18.51 -3.40 4.17
CA PRO A 32 -17.55 -2.62 3.40
C PRO A 32 -16.41 -2.05 4.23
N SER A 33 -15.32 -1.62 3.54
CA SER A 33 -14.24 -0.89 4.21
C SER A 33 -14.72 0.46 4.73
N ASP A 34 -14.07 0.93 5.80
CA ASP A 34 -14.40 2.20 6.46
C ASP A 34 -13.18 3.11 6.49
N TRP A 35 -12.94 3.79 5.39
CA TRP A 35 -11.90 4.78 5.23
C TRP A 35 -12.40 6.16 5.58
N ARG A 36 -11.80 6.80 6.60
CA ARG A 36 -12.19 8.14 7.04
C ARG A 36 -11.06 8.90 7.71
N VAL A 37 -11.07 10.21 7.59
CA VAL A 37 -10.18 11.09 8.36
C VAL A 37 -10.79 11.29 9.75
N GLU A 38 -10.01 11.06 10.78
CA GLU A 38 -10.45 11.21 12.18
C GLU A 38 -9.99 12.53 12.82
N GLN A 39 -10.35 12.70 14.10
CA GLN A 39 -10.08 13.96 14.83
C GLN A 39 -8.58 14.20 15.09
N ASP A 40 -7.78 13.14 15.06
CA ASP A 40 -6.32 13.21 15.18
C ASP A 40 -5.63 13.71 13.91
N GLY A 41 -6.39 13.91 12.83
CA GLY A 41 -5.88 14.38 11.55
C GLY A 41 -5.31 13.27 10.67
N TRP A 42 -5.40 11.99 11.08
CA TRP A 42 -4.95 10.84 10.30
C TRP A 42 -6.11 10.23 9.52
N LEU A 43 -5.77 9.63 8.39
CA LEU A 43 -6.66 8.75 7.65
C LEU A 43 -6.66 7.37 8.31
N HIS A 44 -7.84 6.87 8.67
CA HIS A 44 -8.03 5.56 9.27
C HIS A 44 -8.82 4.62 8.36
N GLN A 45 -8.44 3.35 8.35
CA GLN A 45 -9.25 2.22 7.89
C GLN A 45 -9.68 1.42 9.12
N ARG A 46 -11.00 1.28 9.34
CA ARG A 46 -11.58 0.77 10.60
C ARG A 46 -12.22 -0.60 10.51
N SER A 47 -12.54 -1.08 9.32
CA SER A 47 -13.18 -2.38 9.17
C SER A 47 -12.15 -3.51 9.08
N ASN A 48 -12.49 -4.64 9.71
CA ASN A 48 -11.67 -5.86 9.66
C ASN A 48 -11.93 -6.63 8.34
N ILE A 49 -11.77 -5.95 7.19
CA ILE A 49 -12.05 -6.52 5.87
C ILE A 49 -10.93 -7.45 5.40
N TRP A 50 -11.28 -8.67 5.02
CA TRP A 50 -10.33 -9.68 4.56
C TRP A 50 -10.95 -10.63 3.55
N GLY A 51 -10.13 -11.41 2.83
CA GLY A 51 -10.57 -12.31 1.77
C GLY A 51 -11.03 -13.68 2.30
N ARG A 52 -12.16 -14.16 1.76
CA ARG A 52 -12.71 -15.47 2.13
C ARG A 52 -11.84 -16.64 1.62
N ARG A 53 -11.15 -16.46 0.49
CA ARG A 53 -10.33 -17.47 -0.15
C ARG A 53 -9.02 -16.89 -0.64
N GLY A 54 -7.96 -17.66 -0.58
CA GLY A 54 -6.66 -17.27 -1.13
C GLY A 54 -5.68 -16.72 -0.12
N ASP A 55 -6.12 -16.37 1.08
CA ASP A 55 -5.21 -15.92 2.12
C ASP A 55 -4.21 -17.01 2.50
N PHE A 56 -4.65 -18.26 2.60
CA PHE A 56 -3.77 -19.42 2.75
C PHE A 56 -2.77 -19.62 1.60
N LEU A 57 -2.99 -18.96 0.45
CA LEU A 57 -2.08 -18.97 -0.70
C LEU A 57 -1.23 -17.69 -0.76
N GLY A 58 -1.26 -16.86 0.28
CA GLY A 58 -0.51 -15.63 0.36
C GLY A 58 -1.01 -14.53 -0.60
N ARG A 59 -2.31 -14.49 -0.86
CA ARG A 59 -2.92 -13.47 -1.75
C ARG A 59 -3.38 -12.24 -0.99
N TRP A 60 -3.85 -12.39 0.24
CA TRP A 60 -4.32 -11.32 1.14
C TRP A 60 -5.22 -10.29 0.43
N TYR A 61 -6.45 -10.72 0.11
CA TYR A 61 -7.47 -9.85 -0.45
C TYR A 61 -8.00 -8.89 0.61
N GLY A 62 -8.09 -7.61 0.29
CA GLY A 62 -8.47 -6.58 1.23
C GLY A 62 -9.09 -5.37 0.58
N THR A 63 -8.74 -4.19 1.04
CA THR A 63 -9.26 -2.92 0.55
C THR A 63 -8.14 -1.99 0.12
N PHE A 64 -8.43 -1.20 -0.91
CA PHE A 64 -7.54 -0.18 -1.46
C PHE A 64 -8.17 1.19 -1.33
N LEU A 65 -7.33 2.19 -1.09
CA LEU A 65 -7.67 3.59 -1.29
C LEU A 65 -6.69 4.17 -2.31
N VAL A 66 -7.17 4.48 -3.52
CA VAL A 66 -6.35 4.76 -4.70
C VAL A 66 -6.53 6.18 -5.16
N THR A 67 -5.44 6.83 -5.57
CA THR A 67 -5.42 8.18 -6.13
C THR A 67 -4.35 8.35 -7.20
N GLY A 68 -4.32 9.50 -7.86
CA GLY A 68 -3.30 9.88 -8.84
C GLY A 68 -3.71 9.63 -10.29
N ASP A 69 -2.73 9.75 -11.18
CA ASP A 69 -2.93 9.64 -12.63
C ASP A 69 -2.42 8.28 -13.14
N ALA A 70 -3.16 7.67 -14.06
CA ALA A 70 -2.82 6.40 -14.68
C ALA A 70 -1.53 6.48 -15.54
N ASP A 71 -1.11 7.67 -15.93
CA ASP A 71 0.07 7.90 -16.77
C ASP A 71 1.36 8.20 -15.99
N TRP A 72 1.32 8.25 -14.66
CA TRP A 72 2.53 8.45 -13.86
C TRP A 72 3.49 7.27 -14.01
N GLN A 73 4.73 7.56 -14.37
CA GLN A 73 5.74 6.55 -14.68
C GLN A 73 6.81 6.46 -13.59
N ASP A 74 7.65 7.50 -13.49
CA ASP A 74 8.77 7.54 -12.56
C ASP A 74 8.45 8.50 -11.41
N TYR A 75 8.37 7.96 -10.20
CA TYR A 75 8.04 8.73 -9.00
C TYR A 75 8.55 8.07 -7.73
N ALA A 76 8.58 8.84 -6.65
CA ALA A 76 8.67 8.34 -5.29
C ALA A 76 7.36 8.61 -4.55
N LEU A 77 6.79 7.56 -3.97
CA LEU A 77 5.68 7.59 -3.02
C LEU A 77 6.25 7.46 -1.61
N SER A 78 5.91 8.38 -0.71
CA SER A 78 6.26 8.28 0.71
C SER A 78 5.07 8.56 1.59
N LEU A 79 5.04 7.97 2.77
CA LEU A 79 3.95 8.14 3.74
C LEU A 79 4.38 7.71 5.14
N LYS A 80 3.58 8.12 6.12
CA LYS A 80 3.58 7.56 7.47
C LYS A 80 2.47 6.54 7.62
N ALA A 81 2.75 5.44 8.29
CA ALA A 81 1.78 4.41 8.65
C ALA A 81 1.90 4.09 10.14
N LYS A 82 0.76 3.89 10.80
CA LYS A 82 0.71 3.48 12.20
C LYS A 82 -0.30 2.35 12.36
N PRO A 83 0.14 1.09 12.31
CA PRO A 83 -0.72 -0.07 12.48
C PRO A 83 -1.06 -0.26 13.96
N GLU A 84 -2.34 -0.42 14.26
CA GLU A 84 -2.84 -0.66 15.62
C GLU A 84 -3.29 -2.12 15.82
N ASP A 85 -3.23 -2.91 14.76
CA ASP A 85 -3.47 -4.35 14.74
C ASP A 85 -2.27 -5.08 14.14
N ASP A 86 -2.24 -6.41 14.12
CA ASP A 86 -1.10 -7.22 13.67
C ASP A 86 -1.27 -7.84 12.27
N ASP A 87 -2.38 -7.55 11.60
CA ASP A 87 -2.68 -8.01 10.25
C ASP A 87 -1.95 -7.22 9.14
N GLY A 88 -2.51 -7.13 7.95
CA GLY A 88 -1.79 -6.63 6.79
C GLY A 88 -2.08 -5.18 6.43
N PHE A 89 -1.04 -4.39 6.17
CA PHE A 89 -1.16 -3.11 5.50
C PHE A 89 -0.02 -2.90 4.50
N GLY A 90 -0.18 -1.92 3.63
CA GLY A 90 0.86 -1.60 2.67
C GLY A 90 0.49 -0.50 1.70
N VAL A 91 1.23 -0.47 0.61
CA VAL A 91 1.02 0.48 -0.49
C VAL A 91 0.93 -0.25 -1.82
N VAL A 92 0.11 0.28 -2.72
CA VAL A 92 0.07 -0.15 -4.12
C VAL A 92 0.59 0.97 -5.01
N PHE A 93 1.27 0.60 -6.07
CA PHE A 93 1.86 1.54 -7.00
C PHE A 93 1.87 0.97 -8.41
N ARG A 94 2.00 1.86 -9.41
CA ARG A 94 1.73 1.52 -10.82
C ARG A 94 0.42 0.74 -10.96
N PHE A 95 -0.58 1.15 -10.17
CA PHE A 95 -1.88 0.53 -10.08
C PHE A 95 -2.69 0.85 -11.34
N LYS A 96 -3.08 -0.16 -12.08
CA LYS A 96 -3.94 -0.09 -13.26
C LYS A 96 -5.40 -0.29 -12.87
N ASP A 97 -5.66 -1.40 -12.18
CA ASP A 97 -6.93 -1.87 -11.68
C ASP A 97 -6.70 -2.88 -10.54
N GLN A 98 -7.78 -3.49 -10.03
CA GLN A 98 -7.74 -4.46 -8.93
C GLN A 98 -6.93 -5.72 -9.24
N GLU A 99 -6.67 -6.01 -10.50
CA GLU A 99 -5.99 -7.24 -10.94
C GLU A 99 -4.58 -6.97 -11.48
N HIS A 100 -4.15 -5.69 -11.59
CA HIS A 100 -2.87 -5.34 -12.21
C HIS A 100 -2.17 -4.21 -11.45
N PHE A 101 -1.25 -4.57 -10.56
CA PHE A 101 -0.48 -3.62 -9.74
C PHE A 101 0.77 -4.25 -9.12
N TYR A 102 1.63 -3.42 -8.53
CA TYR A 102 2.62 -3.82 -7.53
C TYR A 102 2.11 -3.46 -6.13
N ARG A 103 2.44 -4.31 -5.14
CA ARG A 103 2.10 -4.08 -3.74
C ARG A 103 3.30 -4.36 -2.83
N LEU A 104 3.70 -3.39 -2.02
CA LEU A 104 4.54 -3.61 -0.85
C LEU A 104 3.62 -3.83 0.35
N LEU A 105 3.68 -5.01 0.94
CA LEU A 105 2.83 -5.49 2.02
C LEU A 105 3.65 -5.82 3.25
N PHE A 106 3.11 -5.51 4.42
CA PHE A 106 3.64 -5.89 5.74
C PHE A 106 2.55 -6.63 6.51
N ILE A 107 2.90 -7.78 7.11
CA ILE A 107 2.03 -8.57 8.01
C ILE A 107 2.84 -8.97 9.22
N GLU A 108 2.32 -8.77 10.42
CA GLU A 108 2.95 -9.19 11.67
C GLU A 108 2.38 -10.52 12.18
N ASP A 109 1.06 -10.76 12.01
CA ASP A 109 0.39 -11.94 12.50
C ASP A 109 0.93 -13.25 11.91
N GLY A 110 1.43 -14.12 12.77
CA GLY A 110 1.95 -15.43 12.40
C GLY A 110 0.91 -16.39 11.82
N MET A 111 -0.37 -16.24 12.15
CA MET A 111 -1.45 -17.04 11.57
C MET A 111 -1.70 -16.71 10.10
N ASN A 112 -1.44 -15.46 9.72
CA ASN A 112 -1.55 -14.95 8.36
C ASN A 112 -0.22 -14.97 7.59
N GLY A 113 0.80 -15.68 8.09
CA GLY A 113 2.09 -15.86 7.43
C GLY A 113 3.16 -14.83 7.79
N GLY A 114 2.90 -13.95 8.78
CA GLY A 114 3.88 -13.01 9.33
C GLY A 114 4.88 -13.64 10.31
N PRO A 115 5.89 -12.90 10.79
CA PRO A 115 6.20 -11.56 10.30
C PRO A 115 6.79 -11.57 8.89
N ILE A 116 6.24 -10.80 7.98
CA ILE A 116 6.71 -10.69 6.60
C ILE A 116 6.60 -9.26 6.07
N ALA A 117 7.63 -8.81 5.35
CA ALA A 117 7.56 -7.72 4.39
C ALA A 117 7.71 -8.33 2.99
N ARG A 118 6.83 -8.00 2.06
CA ARG A 118 6.78 -8.64 0.75
C ARG A 118 6.43 -7.66 -0.36
N LEU A 119 7.15 -7.74 -1.47
CA LEU A 119 6.80 -7.09 -2.72
C LEU A 119 6.11 -8.11 -3.64
N ASP A 120 4.87 -7.83 -3.97
CA ASP A 120 4.07 -8.60 -4.91
C ASP A 120 3.85 -7.85 -6.22
N LYS A 121 3.74 -8.63 -7.30
CA LYS A 121 3.09 -8.23 -8.54
C LYS A 121 1.80 -9.02 -8.70
N ARG A 122 0.67 -8.34 -8.94
CA ARG A 122 -0.59 -9.00 -9.29
C ARG A 122 -0.83 -8.91 -10.80
N GLU A 123 -1.15 -10.06 -11.42
CA GLU A 123 -1.55 -10.19 -12.81
C GLU A 123 -2.79 -11.10 -12.88
N GLY A 124 -3.99 -10.49 -13.00
CA GLY A 124 -5.24 -11.23 -12.92
C GLY A 124 -5.46 -11.86 -11.55
N ALA A 125 -5.65 -13.17 -11.51
CA ALA A 125 -5.79 -13.94 -10.27
C ALA A 125 -4.44 -14.29 -9.60
N ASP A 126 -3.32 -14.08 -10.29
CA ASP A 126 -2.01 -14.53 -9.85
C ASP A 126 -1.24 -13.43 -9.12
N TYR A 127 -0.56 -13.83 -8.04
CA TYR A 127 0.39 -13.02 -7.30
C TYR A 127 1.77 -13.62 -7.43
N THR A 128 2.72 -12.82 -7.96
CA THR A 128 4.12 -13.19 -8.06
C THR A 128 4.89 -12.46 -6.98
N GLU A 129 5.56 -13.20 -6.09
CA GLU A 129 6.51 -12.62 -5.16
C GLU A 129 7.77 -12.18 -5.90
N LEU A 130 8.09 -10.89 -5.83
CA LEU A 130 9.32 -10.33 -6.40
C LEU A 130 10.43 -10.19 -5.34
N TRP A 131 10.04 -10.03 -4.08
CA TRP A 131 10.93 -9.97 -2.93
C TRP A 131 10.16 -10.23 -1.64
N SER A 132 10.83 -10.83 -0.65
CA SER A 132 10.30 -10.94 0.71
C SER A 132 11.42 -11.01 1.76
N ALA A 133 11.06 -10.69 3.00
CA ALA A 133 11.92 -10.87 4.18
C ALA A 133 11.07 -11.20 5.41
N SER A 134 11.64 -12.04 6.32
CA SER A 134 11.01 -12.40 7.59
C SER A 134 11.12 -11.25 8.59
N ARG A 135 10.46 -10.14 8.30
CA ARG A 135 10.38 -8.93 9.14
C ARG A 135 9.08 -8.20 8.84
N SER A 136 8.58 -7.46 9.81
CA SER A 136 7.41 -6.64 9.63
C SER A 136 7.54 -5.35 10.44
N TYR A 137 6.44 -4.79 10.87
CA TYR A 137 6.33 -3.56 11.65
C TYR A 137 6.20 -3.87 13.14
N ARG A 138 6.18 -2.83 13.95
CA ARG A 138 5.82 -2.89 15.36
C ARG A 138 4.48 -2.22 15.58
N LYS A 139 3.50 -2.99 16.09
CA LYS A 139 2.16 -2.51 16.43
C LYS A 139 2.20 -1.23 17.27
N GLY A 140 1.38 -0.24 16.92
CA GLY A 140 1.29 1.05 17.59
C GLY A 140 2.48 2.01 17.34
N THR A 141 3.42 1.63 16.47
CA THR A 141 4.60 2.45 16.16
C THR A 141 4.43 3.10 14.79
N GLU A 142 4.66 4.41 14.74
CA GLU A 142 4.73 5.14 13.48
C GLU A 142 5.94 4.67 12.67
N THR A 143 5.72 4.43 11.38
CA THR A 143 6.72 3.95 10.44
C THR A 143 6.67 4.80 9.18
N PHE A 144 7.82 5.27 8.70
CA PHE A 144 7.94 5.99 7.44
C PHE A 144 8.31 5.04 6.31
N ILE A 145 7.46 4.97 5.28
CA ILE A 145 7.64 4.10 4.12
C ILE A 145 7.90 4.95 2.90
N GLU A 146 8.90 4.58 2.10
CA GLU A 146 9.15 5.15 0.79
C GLU A 146 9.28 4.06 -0.25
N VAL A 147 8.62 4.22 -1.40
CA VAL A 147 8.76 3.40 -2.60
C VAL A 147 9.11 4.31 -3.77
N GLU A 148 10.26 4.07 -4.39
CA GLU A 148 10.68 4.75 -5.63
C GLU A 148 10.59 3.78 -6.81
N VAL A 149 9.95 4.23 -7.88
CA VAL A 149 9.90 3.54 -9.17
C VAL A 149 10.56 4.40 -10.24
N ARG A 150 11.53 3.82 -10.95
CA ARG A 150 12.25 4.50 -12.03
C ARG A 150 12.61 3.53 -13.15
N GLY A 151 12.01 3.72 -14.33
CA GLY A 151 12.12 2.75 -15.41
C GLY A 151 11.65 1.35 -14.98
N ASP A 152 12.53 0.36 -14.98
CA ASP A 152 12.29 -1.00 -14.52
C ASP A 152 12.69 -1.24 -13.05
N THR A 153 13.26 -0.25 -12.39
CA THR A 153 13.79 -0.40 -11.03
C THR A 153 12.72 -0.01 -10.01
N ILE A 154 12.54 -0.85 -9.01
CA ILE A 154 11.67 -0.66 -7.86
C ILE A 154 12.53 -0.72 -6.61
N ARG A 155 12.52 0.34 -5.80
CA ARG A 155 13.22 0.42 -4.51
C ARG A 155 12.22 0.71 -3.41
N ALA A 156 12.45 0.15 -2.24
CA ALA A 156 11.71 0.55 -1.05
C ALA A 156 12.61 0.70 0.15
N SER A 157 12.25 1.64 1.02
CA SER A 157 12.89 1.85 2.31
C SER A 157 11.84 2.00 3.42
N VAL A 158 12.23 1.66 4.64
CA VAL A 158 11.45 1.86 5.85
C VAL A 158 12.35 2.57 6.85
N ASP A 159 11.88 3.72 7.39
CA ASP A 159 12.63 4.57 8.32
C ASP A 159 14.03 4.93 7.81
N GLY A 160 14.15 5.17 6.49
CA GLY A 160 15.39 5.50 5.79
C GLY A 160 16.32 4.30 5.54
N GLN A 161 15.97 3.09 5.96
CA GLN A 161 16.73 1.87 5.70
C GLN A 161 16.23 1.17 4.44
N LEU A 162 17.11 0.94 3.47
CA LEU A 162 16.78 0.20 2.26
C LEU A 162 16.30 -1.21 2.60
N LEU A 163 15.11 -1.57 2.11
CA LEU A 163 14.60 -2.94 2.17
C LEU A 163 15.09 -3.76 0.99
N PHE A 164 14.87 -3.24 -0.22
CA PHE A 164 15.24 -3.91 -1.46
C PHE A 164 15.42 -2.92 -2.62
N GLU A 165 16.09 -3.42 -3.65
CA GLU A 165 16.09 -2.90 -4.99
C GLU A 165 15.90 -4.09 -5.94
N VAL A 166 14.84 -4.10 -6.72
CA VAL A 166 14.53 -5.15 -7.69
C VAL A 166 14.22 -4.55 -9.06
N LYS A 167 14.24 -5.38 -10.09
CA LYS A 167 13.86 -5.00 -11.44
C LYS A 167 12.68 -5.81 -11.91
N ASP A 168 11.62 -5.10 -12.32
CA ASP A 168 10.47 -5.65 -13.03
C ASP A 168 9.88 -4.59 -13.96
N ASN A 169 9.47 -4.98 -15.15
CA ASN A 169 8.97 -4.07 -16.16
C ASN A 169 7.54 -4.38 -16.63
N SER A 170 6.81 -5.18 -15.88
CA SER A 170 5.44 -5.60 -16.22
C SER A 170 4.50 -4.39 -16.28
N TYR A 171 4.61 -3.48 -15.33
CA TYR A 171 3.86 -2.23 -15.31
C TYR A 171 4.83 -1.03 -15.31
N ARG A 172 4.65 -0.13 -16.28
CA ARG A 172 5.49 1.07 -16.47
C ARG A 172 4.90 2.34 -15.90
N ASN A 173 3.58 2.38 -15.72
CA ASN A 173 2.81 3.54 -15.27
C ASN A 173 1.61 3.09 -14.45
N GLY A 174 0.99 4.02 -13.74
CA GLY A 174 -0.23 3.77 -12.99
C GLY A 174 -0.35 4.65 -11.75
N LYS A 175 -1.50 4.53 -11.11
CA LYS A 175 -1.86 5.23 -9.88
C LYS A 175 -1.08 4.70 -8.68
N VAL A 176 -1.25 5.36 -7.55
CA VAL A 176 -0.76 4.94 -6.23
C VAL A 176 -1.93 4.70 -5.28
N GLY A 177 -1.70 3.97 -4.20
CA GLY A 177 -2.73 3.77 -3.19
C GLY A 177 -2.21 3.14 -1.90
N LEU A 178 -3.11 3.11 -0.93
CA LEU A 178 -2.95 2.47 0.35
C LEU A 178 -3.70 1.13 0.31
N PHE A 179 -3.25 0.17 1.09
CA PHE A 179 -3.82 -1.17 1.17
C PHE A 179 -3.97 -1.60 2.62
N CYS A 180 -5.09 -2.26 2.93
CA CYS A 180 -5.31 -2.93 4.22
C CYS A 180 -5.95 -4.30 4.01
N TYR A 181 -5.52 -5.26 4.84
CA TYR A 181 -6.02 -6.62 4.94
C TYR A 181 -6.22 -6.96 6.41
N ALA A 182 -7.44 -7.30 6.81
CA ALA A 182 -7.83 -7.67 8.17
C ALA A 182 -7.46 -6.66 9.28
N GLN A 183 -6.86 -5.53 8.95
CA GLN A 183 -6.43 -4.48 9.89
C GLN A 183 -7.64 -3.70 10.42
N SER A 184 -8.07 -4.03 11.62
CA SER A 184 -9.22 -3.38 12.26
C SER A 184 -9.00 -1.91 12.66
N ASN A 185 -7.76 -1.45 12.63
CA ASN A 185 -7.40 -0.05 12.81
C ASN A 185 -6.00 0.23 12.24
N GLN A 186 -5.97 0.72 11.02
CA GLN A 186 -4.76 1.19 10.36
C GLN A 186 -4.85 2.69 10.15
N ALA A 187 -3.82 3.43 10.56
CA ALA A 187 -3.72 4.87 10.31
C ALA A 187 -2.63 5.20 9.29
N PHE A 188 -2.88 6.21 8.45
CA PHE A 188 -1.94 6.76 7.46
C PHE A 188 -1.93 8.28 7.50
N ASP A 189 -0.76 8.88 7.22
CA ASP A 189 -0.60 10.32 7.10
C ASP A 189 0.58 10.68 6.19
N ASP A 190 0.73 11.98 5.90
CA ASP A 190 1.84 12.56 5.13
C ASP A 190 2.09 11.83 3.79
N VAL A 191 1.01 11.49 3.05
CA VAL A 191 1.13 10.81 1.74
C VAL A 191 1.66 11.80 0.71
N ARG A 192 2.83 11.51 0.17
CA ARG A 192 3.50 12.37 -0.80
C ARG A 192 3.95 11.60 -2.02
N VAL A 193 3.73 12.18 -3.20
CA VAL A 193 4.24 11.66 -4.47
C VAL A 193 5.03 12.74 -5.18
N ILE A 194 6.26 12.41 -5.57
CA ILE A 194 7.17 13.33 -6.27
C ILE A 194 7.64 12.66 -7.57
N SER A 195 7.54 13.36 -8.71
CA SER A 195 8.09 12.89 -9.99
C SER A 195 9.62 12.73 -9.92
N ARG A 196 10.16 11.76 -10.67
CA ARG A 196 11.61 11.48 -10.73
C ARG A 196 12.16 11.64 -12.14
#